data_28372c06dbd8ec88aa8964098144fd87
#
_entry.id   28372c06dbd8ec88aa8964098144fd87
#
_cell.length_a   1.000
_cell.length_b   1.000
_cell.length_c   1.000
_cell.angle_alpha   90.00
_cell.angle_beta   90.00
_cell.angle_gamma   90.00
#
_symmetry.space_group_name_H-M   'P 1'
#
loop_
_entity.id
_entity.type
_entity.pdbx_description
1 polymer ?
#
loop_
_entity_poly.entity_id
_entity_poly.type
_entity_poly.pdbx_seq_one_letter_code
_entity_poly.pdbx_strand_id
1 'polypeptide(L)'
;TRRSSDLMADLSSRVNELHDLLNQYSYEYYVEDNPSVPDSEYDKLLHELIKIEEEHPEYKTVDSPTVRVGGEAQASFNKVNHDTPMLSLGNAFNEDDLRKFDQRIREQIGNVEYMCELKIDGLAVSLKYVDGYFVQGLTRGDGTTGEDITENLKTIHAIPLKMKEPLNVEVRGEAYMPRRSFLRLNEEKEKNDEQLFANPRNAAAGSLRQLDSKLTAKRKLSVFIYSVNDFTDFNARSQSEALDELDKLGFTTNKNRARVNNIDGVLEYIEKWTSQRESLPYDIDGIVIKVNDLDQQDEMGFTQKSPRWAIAYKFPAEEVVRSEERR
;
A
#
# COMPACT_ATOMS: atom_id res chain seq x y z
N THR A 1 -44.93 19.29 -5.30
CA THR A 1 -44.40 17.89 -5.44
C THR A 1 -43.44 17.72 -6.60
N ARG A 2 -43.70 18.26 -7.82
CA ARG A 2 -42.73 18.20 -8.96
C ARG A 2 -41.43 18.96 -8.70
N ARG A 3 -41.47 20.16 -8.09
CA ARG A 3 -40.27 20.96 -7.79
C ARG A 3 -39.33 20.31 -6.76
N SER A 4 -39.89 19.54 -5.82
CA SER A 4 -39.08 18.85 -4.79
C SER A 4 -38.36 17.61 -5.37
N SER A 5 -39.01 16.85 -6.26
CA SER A 5 -38.40 15.70 -6.94
C SER A 5 -37.29 16.12 -7.92
N ASP A 6 -37.50 17.23 -8.63
CA ASP A 6 -36.50 17.75 -9.57
C ASP A 6 -35.28 18.31 -8.84
N LEU A 7 -35.44 18.92 -7.67
CA LEU A 7 -34.35 19.42 -6.83
C LEU A 7 -33.53 18.27 -6.21
N MET A 8 -34.21 17.19 -5.77
CA MET A 8 -33.54 15.99 -5.25
C MET A 8 -32.76 15.23 -6.33
N ALA A 9 -33.32 15.14 -7.57
CA ALA A 9 -32.62 14.55 -8.68
C ALA A 9 -31.37 15.35 -9.10
N ASP A 10 -31.45 16.67 -9.06
CA ASP A 10 -30.31 17.57 -9.33
C ASP A 10 -29.23 17.43 -8.25
N LEU A 11 -29.60 17.35 -6.97
CA LEU A 11 -28.67 17.17 -5.86
C LEU A 11 -27.97 15.80 -5.91
N SER A 12 -28.71 14.74 -6.21
CA SER A 12 -28.13 13.40 -6.39
C SER A 12 -27.11 13.37 -7.53
N SER A 13 -27.42 14.01 -8.66
CA SER A 13 -26.51 14.14 -9.79
C SER A 13 -25.24 14.89 -9.41
N ARG A 14 -25.39 15.98 -8.63
CA ARG A 14 -24.24 16.78 -8.16
C ARG A 14 -23.35 15.98 -7.21
N VAL A 15 -23.92 15.19 -6.30
CA VAL A 15 -23.15 14.33 -5.39
C VAL A 15 -22.32 13.31 -6.18
N ASN A 16 -22.91 12.65 -7.18
CA ASN A 16 -22.17 11.70 -8.02
C ASN A 16 -21.04 12.38 -8.79
N GLU A 17 -21.29 13.55 -9.36
CA GLU A 17 -20.26 14.34 -10.04
C GLU A 17 -19.12 14.72 -9.08
N LEU A 18 -19.42 15.13 -7.84
CA LEU A 18 -18.40 15.47 -6.83
C LEU A 18 -17.58 14.23 -6.43
N HIS A 19 -18.21 13.06 -6.28
CA HIS A 19 -17.50 11.80 -6.03
C HIS A 19 -16.51 11.48 -7.16
N ASP A 20 -16.97 11.57 -8.41
CA ASP A 20 -16.13 11.26 -9.58
C ASP A 20 -14.95 12.22 -9.68
N LEU A 21 -15.20 13.53 -9.58
CA LEU A 21 -14.16 14.56 -9.65
C LEU A 21 -13.14 14.43 -8.51
N LEU A 22 -13.60 14.28 -7.27
CA LEU A 22 -12.72 14.17 -6.12
C LEU A 22 -11.87 12.90 -6.16
N ASN A 23 -12.43 11.77 -6.59
CA ASN A 23 -11.68 10.54 -6.76
C ASN A 23 -10.65 10.65 -7.90
N GLN A 24 -11.01 11.28 -9.04
CA GLN A 24 -10.11 11.53 -10.15
C GLN A 24 -8.94 12.42 -9.73
N TYR A 25 -9.20 13.60 -9.15
CA TYR A 25 -8.17 14.55 -8.74
C TYR A 25 -7.26 13.99 -7.64
N SER A 26 -7.84 13.21 -6.73
CA SER A 26 -7.08 12.48 -5.72
C SER A 26 -6.13 11.46 -6.34
N TYR A 27 -6.58 10.71 -7.32
CA TYR A 27 -5.76 9.73 -8.05
C TYR A 27 -4.62 10.42 -8.81
N GLU A 28 -4.91 11.49 -9.54
CA GLU A 28 -3.92 12.27 -10.27
C GLU A 28 -2.83 12.84 -9.35
N TYR A 29 -3.22 13.34 -8.18
CA TYR A 29 -2.30 13.93 -7.22
C TYR A 29 -1.48 12.88 -6.45
N TYR A 30 -2.16 11.86 -5.89
CA TYR A 30 -1.50 10.92 -4.94
C TYR A 30 -0.90 9.69 -5.61
N VAL A 31 -1.39 9.30 -6.77
CA VAL A 31 -0.97 8.08 -7.48
C VAL A 31 -0.13 8.42 -8.71
N GLU A 32 -0.58 9.34 -9.55
CA GLU A 32 0.11 9.70 -10.79
C GLU A 32 1.16 10.81 -10.61
N ASP A 33 1.13 11.52 -9.47
CA ASP A 33 1.98 12.71 -9.20
C ASP A 33 1.88 13.77 -10.32
N ASN A 34 0.70 13.88 -10.91
CA ASN A 34 0.40 14.77 -12.03
C ASN A 34 -0.97 15.44 -11.87
N PRO A 35 -1.15 16.34 -10.90
CA PRO A 35 -2.44 16.98 -10.64
C PRO A 35 -2.89 17.88 -11.78
N SER A 36 -4.13 17.71 -12.22
CA SER A 36 -4.75 18.55 -13.24
C SER A 36 -5.37 19.84 -12.68
N VAL A 37 -5.57 19.92 -11.37
CA VAL A 37 -6.14 21.08 -10.68
C VAL A 37 -5.28 21.47 -9.47
N PRO A 38 -5.32 22.76 -9.05
CA PRO A 38 -4.65 23.19 -7.82
C PRO A 38 -5.38 22.65 -6.57
N ASP A 39 -4.66 22.52 -5.46
CA ASP A 39 -5.18 22.05 -4.16
C ASP A 39 -6.43 22.85 -3.72
N SER A 40 -6.47 24.16 -3.99
CA SER A 40 -7.59 25.01 -3.64
C SER A 40 -8.91 24.64 -4.35
N GLU A 41 -8.84 24.09 -5.56
CA GLU A 41 -10.03 23.62 -6.27
C GLU A 41 -10.52 22.28 -5.70
N TYR A 42 -9.60 21.37 -5.40
CA TYR A 42 -9.91 20.13 -4.71
C TYR A 42 -10.59 20.39 -3.36
N ASP A 43 -10.00 21.26 -2.54
CA ASP A 43 -10.54 21.62 -1.23
C ASP A 43 -11.94 22.23 -1.31
N LYS A 44 -12.19 23.08 -2.30
CA LYS A 44 -13.50 23.69 -2.54
C LYS A 44 -14.57 22.63 -2.84
N LEU A 45 -14.27 21.69 -3.73
CA LEU A 45 -15.20 20.60 -4.08
C LEU A 45 -15.43 19.66 -2.90
N LEU A 46 -14.38 19.36 -2.12
CA LEU A 46 -14.50 18.55 -0.91
C LEU A 46 -15.38 19.22 0.14
N HIS A 47 -15.23 20.52 0.38
CA HIS A 47 -16.08 21.27 1.30
C HIS A 47 -17.54 21.34 0.83
N GLU A 48 -17.78 21.45 -0.48
CA GLU A 48 -19.12 21.39 -1.06
C GLU A 48 -19.77 20.03 -0.74
N LEU A 49 -19.06 18.94 -0.97
CA LEU A 49 -19.58 17.59 -0.69
C LEU A 49 -19.84 17.37 0.80
N ILE A 50 -18.93 17.78 1.68
CA ILE A 50 -19.10 17.71 3.14
C ILE A 50 -20.39 18.43 3.56
N LYS A 51 -20.61 19.64 3.05
CA LYS A 51 -21.81 20.42 3.35
C LYS A 51 -23.09 19.72 2.89
N ILE A 52 -23.08 19.15 1.68
CA ILE A 52 -24.23 18.39 1.18
C ILE A 52 -24.52 17.19 2.08
N GLU A 53 -23.51 16.44 2.48
CA GLU A 53 -23.66 15.26 3.34
C GLU A 53 -24.09 15.60 4.78
N GLU A 54 -23.73 16.78 5.29
CA GLU A 54 -24.21 17.29 6.58
C GLU A 54 -25.68 17.71 6.53
N GLU A 55 -26.11 18.39 5.47
CA GLU A 55 -27.49 18.82 5.25
C GLU A 55 -28.40 17.66 4.82
N HIS A 56 -27.84 16.65 4.14
CA HIS A 56 -28.54 15.52 3.55
C HIS A 56 -27.77 14.21 3.84
N PRO A 57 -27.84 13.67 5.07
CA PRO A 57 -27.11 12.46 5.47
C PRO A 57 -27.39 11.22 4.63
N GLU A 58 -28.53 11.19 3.92
CA GLU A 58 -28.90 10.12 2.98
C GLU A 58 -27.94 9.97 1.79
N TYR A 59 -27.16 11.02 1.47
CA TYR A 59 -26.15 10.97 0.41
C TYR A 59 -24.77 10.53 0.90
N LYS A 60 -24.55 10.44 2.21
CA LYS A 60 -23.30 10.01 2.77
C LYS A 60 -23.16 8.50 2.65
N THR A 61 -22.28 8.05 1.74
CA THR A 61 -21.98 6.65 1.50
C THR A 61 -20.67 6.24 2.18
N VAL A 62 -20.47 4.91 2.35
CA VAL A 62 -19.26 4.36 2.97
C VAL A 62 -18.00 4.59 2.13
N ASP A 63 -18.17 4.83 0.84
CA ASP A 63 -17.13 5.09 -0.14
C ASP A 63 -17.02 6.59 -0.52
N SER A 64 -17.71 7.47 0.21
CA SER A 64 -17.59 8.91 -0.04
C SER A 64 -16.15 9.40 0.15
N PRO A 65 -15.63 10.25 -0.76
CA PRO A 65 -14.31 10.89 -0.58
C PRO A 65 -14.15 11.63 0.75
N THR A 66 -15.25 12.02 1.40
CA THR A 66 -15.24 12.74 2.68
C THR A 66 -14.74 11.89 3.86
N VAL A 67 -14.78 10.56 3.78
CA VAL A 67 -14.22 9.68 4.84
C VAL A 67 -12.70 9.77 4.94
N ARG A 68 -12.04 10.26 3.90
CA ARG A 68 -10.57 10.38 3.86
C ARG A 68 -10.02 11.51 4.74
N VAL A 69 -10.85 12.43 5.21
CA VAL A 69 -10.43 13.48 6.15
C VAL A 69 -10.26 12.97 7.58
N GLY A 70 -10.64 11.73 7.84
CA GLY A 70 -10.60 11.09 9.15
C GLY A 70 -11.91 11.23 9.93
N GLY A 71 -12.12 10.30 10.85
CA GLY A 71 -13.29 10.22 11.72
C GLY A 71 -13.05 10.76 13.14
N GLU A 72 -13.87 10.32 14.07
CA GLU A 72 -13.67 10.59 15.50
C GLU A 72 -12.49 9.79 16.04
N ALA A 73 -11.81 10.36 17.04
CA ALA A 73 -10.70 9.69 17.70
C ALA A 73 -11.16 8.42 18.42
N GLN A 74 -10.40 7.35 18.28
CA GLN A 74 -10.66 6.08 18.95
C GLN A 74 -10.03 6.06 20.35
N ALA A 75 -10.60 5.27 21.26
CA ALA A 75 -10.01 5.08 22.59
C ALA A 75 -8.82 4.11 22.55
N SER A 76 -8.89 3.09 21.69
CA SER A 76 -7.84 2.07 21.49
C SER A 76 -8.06 1.34 20.17
N PHE A 77 -7.04 0.62 19.71
CA PHE A 77 -7.18 -0.29 18.58
C PHE A 77 -7.62 -1.68 19.04
N ASN A 78 -8.62 -2.24 18.36
CA ASN A 78 -9.04 -3.61 18.57
C ASN A 78 -8.01 -4.58 17.95
N LYS A 79 -7.76 -5.69 18.64
CA LYS A 79 -6.96 -6.79 18.09
C LYS A 79 -7.86 -7.75 17.34
N VAL A 80 -7.44 -8.13 16.15
CA VAL A 80 -8.17 -9.03 15.24
C VAL A 80 -7.23 -10.11 14.72
N ASN A 81 -7.68 -11.35 14.72
CA ASN A 81 -6.95 -12.45 14.12
C ASN A 81 -7.04 -12.37 12.59
N HIS A 82 -5.92 -12.59 11.91
CA HIS A 82 -5.88 -12.74 10.48
C HIS A 82 -6.56 -14.06 10.06
N ASP A 83 -7.38 -14.01 9.02
CA ASP A 83 -7.99 -15.24 8.45
C ASP A 83 -6.90 -16.19 7.90
N THR A 84 -5.85 -15.62 7.33
CA THR A 84 -4.62 -16.32 6.93
C THR A 84 -3.41 -15.62 7.53
N PRO A 85 -2.47 -16.31 8.17
CA PRO A 85 -1.30 -15.70 8.79
C PRO A 85 -0.49 -14.83 7.81
N MET A 86 0.01 -13.70 8.29
CA MET A 86 0.94 -12.84 7.56
C MET A 86 2.38 -13.27 7.86
N LEU A 87 2.91 -14.15 7.01
CA LEU A 87 4.25 -14.72 7.18
C LEU A 87 5.36 -13.71 6.88
N SER A 88 6.54 -13.94 7.43
CA SER A 88 7.77 -13.25 7.07
C SER A 88 8.35 -13.83 5.77
N LEU A 89 9.30 -13.13 5.16
CA LEU A 89 10.13 -13.65 4.09
C LEU A 89 11.48 -14.12 4.66
N GLY A 90 12.04 -15.20 4.10
CA GLY A 90 13.44 -15.53 4.28
C GLY A 90 14.34 -14.44 3.71
N ASN A 91 15.55 -14.30 4.23
CA ASN A 91 16.50 -13.28 3.78
C ASN A 91 17.64 -13.88 2.97
N ALA A 92 18.09 -13.16 1.96
CA ALA A 92 19.35 -13.34 1.27
C ALA A 92 20.18 -12.05 1.40
N PHE A 93 21.49 -12.18 1.62
CA PHE A 93 22.37 -11.04 1.84
C PHE A 93 23.43 -10.89 0.74
N ASN A 94 23.55 -11.88 -0.12
CA ASN A 94 24.56 -11.95 -1.18
C ASN A 94 24.10 -12.85 -2.33
N GLU A 95 24.88 -12.86 -3.42
CA GLU A 95 24.61 -13.69 -4.59
C GLU A 95 24.59 -15.18 -4.28
N ASP A 96 25.46 -15.66 -3.41
CA ASP A 96 25.53 -17.08 -3.03
C ASP A 96 24.24 -17.55 -2.36
N ASP A 97 23.66 -16.73 -1.47
CA ASP A 97 22.35 -17.01 -0.86
C ASP A 97 21.25 -17.13 -1.90
N LEU A 98 21.24 -16.24 -2.91
CA LEU A 98 20.26 -16.25 -4.00
C LEU A 98 20.43 -17.47 -4.90
N ARG A 99 21.66 -17.88 -5.22
CA ARG A 99 21.92 -19.07 -6.01
C ARG A 99 21.52 -20.35 -5.27
N LYS A 100 21.71 -20.42 -3.97
CA LYS A 100 21.21 -21.51 -3.13
C LYS A 100 19.68 -21.57 -3.09
N PHE A 101 19.02 -20.43 -3.04
CA PHE A 101 17.57 -20.34 -3.15
C PHE A 101 17.08 -20.87 -4.51
N ASP A 102 17.66 -20.42 -5.61
CA ASP A 102 17.34 -20.89 -6.95
C ASP A 102 17.56 -22.39 -7.11
N GLN A 103 18.69 -22.90 -6.62
CA GLN A 103 19.01 -24.31 -6.67
C GLN A 103 17.96 -25.18 -5.98
N ARG A 104 17.54 -24.82 -4.76
CA ARG A 104 16.50 -25.55 -4.01
C ARG A 104 15.17 -25.58 -4.77
N ILE A 105 14.79 -24.47 -5.40
CA ILE A 105 13.57 -24.38 -6.20
C ILE A 105 13.67 -25.27 -7.41
N ARG A 106 14.76 -25.17 -8.18
CA ARG A 106 14.95 -25.96 -9.41
C ARG A 106 15.10 -27.46 -9.16
N GLU A 107 15.63 -27.87 -8.03
CA GLU A 107 15.68 -29.28 -7.62
C GLU A 107 14.27 -29.85 -7.38
N GLN A 108 13.33 -29.04 -6.92
CA GLN A 108 11.96 -29.46 -6.64
C GLN A 108 11.02 -29.34 -7.84
N ILE A 109 11.05 -28.21 -8.55
CA ILE A 109 10.06 -27.89 -9.58
C ILE A 109 10.64 -27.71 -10.99
N GLY A 110 11.96 -27.82 -11.17
CA GLY A 110 12.63 -27.69 -12.47
C GLY A 110 12.77 -26.24 -12.92
N ASN A 111 12.38 -25.95 -14.17
CA ASN A 111 12.50 -24.61 -14.71
C ASN A 111 11.53 -23.65 -14.04
N VAL A 112 12.02 -22.47 -13.71
CA VAL A 112 11.28 -21.45 -12.98
C VAL A 112 11.55 -20.06 -13.54
N GLU A 113 10.50 -19.26 -13.62
CA GLU A 113 10.58 -17.82 -13.83
C GLU A 113 10.35 -17.11 -12.51
N TYR A 114 11.01 -15.97 -12.33
CA TYR A 114 10.86 -15.15 -11.15
C TYR A 114 10.16 -13.84 -11.44
N MET A 115 9.38 -13.38 -10.46
CA MET A 115 8.90 -12.02 -10.36
C MET A 115 9.75 -11.26 -9.35
N CYS A 116 10.39 -10.18 -9.79
CA CYS A 116 11.18 -9.29 -8.94
C CYS A 116 10.38 -8.04 -8.64
N GLU A 117 10.31 -7.70 -7.37
CA GLU A 117 9.57 -6.54 -6.86
C GLU A 117 10.45 -5.74 -5.92
N LEU A 118 10.25 -4.43 -5.85
CA LEU A 118 10.95 -3.59 -4.88
C LEU A 118 10.42 -3.87 -3.47
N LYS A 119 11.33 -4.06 -2.52
CA LYS A 119 10.97 -4.20 -1.11
C LYS A 119 10.83 -2.82 -0.48
N ILE A 120 9.60 -2.35 -0.42
CA ILE A 120 9.25 -1.05 0.15
C ILE A 120 9.54 -1.06 1.64
N ASP A 121 10.17 -0.02 2.14
CA ASP A 121 10.48 0.15 3.56
C ASP A 121 9.34 0.87 4.28
N GLY A 122 8.36 0.10 4.72
CA GLY A 122 7.15 0.58 5.37
C GLY A 122 6.59 -0.44 6.37
N LEU A 123 5.26 -0.55 6.42
CA LEU A 123 4.54 -1.48 7.27
C LEU A 123 3.58 -2.33 6.45
N ALA A 124 3.66 -3.63 6.66
CA ALA A 124 2.73 -4.57 6.05
C ALA A 124 1.32 -4.37 6.61
N VAL A 125 0.35 -4.30 5.71
CA VAL A 125 -1.08 -4.18 6.02
C VAL A 125 -1.88 -5.20 5.22
N SER A 126 -2.99 -5.65 5.81
CA SER A 126 -4.00 -6.49 5.18
C SER A 126 -5.27 -5.67 4.99
N LEU A 127 -5.84 -5.71 3.79
CA LEU A 127 -7.05 -4.99 3.43
C LEU A 127 -8.12 -5.98 2.96
N LYS A 128 -9.27 -5.98 3.63
CA LYS A 128 -10.41 -6.83 3.31
C LYS A 128 -11.49 -6.03 2.60
N TYR A 129 -11.94 -6.59 1.49
CA TYR A 129 -13.03 -6.05 0.67
C TYR A 129 -14.18 -7.04 0.62
N VAL A 130 -15.40 -6.54 0.79
CA VAL A 130 -16.64 -7.30 0.66
C VAL A 130 -17.54 -6.56 -0.32
N ASP A 131 -18.01 -7.26 -1.33
CA ASP A 131 -18.84 -6.68 -2.40
C ASP A 131 -18.17 -5.46 -3.07
N GLY A 132 -16.83 -5.49 -3.14
CA GLY A 132 -16.01 -4.40 -3.67
C GLY A 132 -15.72 -3.27 -2.69
N TYR A 133 -16.33 -3.23 -1.51
CA TYR A 133 -16.09 -2.15 -0.52
C TYR A 133 -15.01 -2.51 0.48
N PHE A 134 -14.15 -1.55 0.78
CA PHE A 134 -13.15 -1.67 1.85
C PHE A 134 -13.84 -1.71 3.22
N VAL A 135 -13.76 -2.84 3.88
CA VAL A 135 -14.47 -3.06 5.16
C VAL A 135 -13.55 -3.18 6.37
N GLN A 136 -12.31 -3.63 6.20
CA GLN A 136 -11.38 -3.80 7.31
C GLN A 136 -9.93 -3.74 6.85
N GLY A 137 -9.10 -3.04 7.63
CA GLY A 137 -7.66 -3.01 7.46
C GLY A 137 -6.93 -3.29 8.76
N LEU A 138 -5.96 -4.19 8.70
CA LEU A 138 -5.20 -4.68 9.85
C LEU A 138 -3.71 -4.43 9.66
N THR A 139 -3.00 -4.13 10.77
CA THR A 139 -1.55 -4.27 10.81
C THR A 139 -1.17 -5.75 10.78
N ARG A 140 0.07 -6.04 10.41
CA ARG A 140 0.59 -7.40 10.50
C ARG A 140 0.58 -7.93 11.95
N GLY A 141 0.93 -7.09 12.94
CA GLY A 141 1.12 -7.52 14.32
C GLY A 141 2.21 -8.59 14.44
N ASP A 142 1.92 -9.66 15.16
CA ASP A 142 2.79 -10.84 15.29
C ASP A 142 2.67 -11.83 14.11
N GLY A 143 1.87 -11.49 13.11
CA GLY A 143 1.57 -12.33 11.94
C GLY A 143 0.29 -13.15 12.08
N THR A 144 -0.18 -13.42 13.29
CA THR A 144 -1.44 -14.11 13.59
C THR A 144 -2.53 -13.14 14.00
N THR A 145 -2.18 -12.14 14.80
CA THR A 145 -3.09 -11.10 15.33
C THR A 145 -2.55 -9.73 15.00
N GLY A 146 -3.36 -8.91 14.36
CA GLY A 146 -3.06 -7.51 14.03
C GLY A 146 -3.95 -6.54 14.78
N GLU A 147 -3.65 -5.25 14.70
CA GLU A 147 -4.50 -4.16 15.17
C GLU A 147 -5.41 -3.68 14.04
N ASP A 148 -6.69 -3.46 14.35
CA ASP A 148 -7.64 -2.87 13.40
C ASP A 148 -7.36 -1.36 13.28
N ILE A 149 -6.82 -0.97 12.13
CA ILE A 149 -6.50 0.42 11.78
C ILE A 149 -7.32 0.89 10.58
N THR A 150 -8.52 0.35 10.40
CA THR A 150 -9.38 0.62 9.23
C THR A 150 -9.59 2.12 9.02
N GLU A 151 -9.91 2.86 10.07
CA GLU A 151 -10.18 4.30 9.97
C GLU A 151 -8.91 5.09 9.54
N ASN A 152 -7.72 4.68 10.00
CA ASN A 152 -6.47 5.28 9.58
C ASN A 152 -6.15 4.96 8.10
N LEU A 153 -6.38 3.72 7.68
CA LEU A 153 -6.14 3.29 6.30
C LEU A 153 -7.10 3.94 5.31
N LYS A 154 -8.35 4.25 5.71
CA LYS A 154 -9.29 5.00 4.88
C LYS A 154 -8.78 6.38 4.49
N THR A 155 -7.87 6.97 5.26
CA THR A 155 -7.26 8.28 4.95
C THR A 155 -6.19 8.20 3.86
N ILE A 156 -5.71 7.01 3.51
CA ILE A 156 -4.71 6.80 2.47
C ILE A 156 -5.39 6.78 1.11
N HIS A 157 -5.14 7.80 0.29
CA HIS A 157 -5.82 7.98 -0.99
C HIS A 157 -5.52 6.88 -2.02
N ALA A 158 -4.36 6.23 -1.94
CA ALA A 158 -4.00 5.10 -2.79
C ALA A 158 -4.77 3.80 -2.46
N ILE A 159 -5.49 3.74 -1.34
CA ILE A 159 -6.38 2.63 -0.98
C ILE A 159 -7.76 2.93 -1.55
N PRO A 160 -8.28 2.15 -2.51
CA PRO A 160 -9.64 2.35 -2.99
C PRO A 160 -10.65 2.01 -1.89
N LEU A 161 -11.59 2.90 -1.62
CA LEU A 161 -12.71 2.64 -0.71
C LEU A 161 -13.71 1.69 -1.34
N LYS A 162 -13.74 1.66 -2.68
CA LYS A 162 -14.52 0.76 -3.49
C LYS A 162 -13.71 0.32 -4.70
N MET A 163 -13.64 -0.99 -4.93
CA MET A 163 -13.04 -1.54 -6.14
C MET A 163 -13.95 -1.30 -7.36
N LYS A 164 -13.35 -1.41 -8.55
CA LYS A 164 -14.11 -1.31 -9.82
C LYS A 164 -15.09 -2.44 -10.04
N GLU A 165 -14.87 -3.59 -9.40
CA GLU A 165 -15.75 -4.76 -9.45
C GLU A 165 -16.18 -5.20 -8.05
N PRO A 166 -17.41 -5.75 -7.89
CA PRO A 166 -17.96 -6.13 -6.59
C PRO A 166 -17.44 -7.50 -6.12
N LEU A 167 -16.13 -7.62 -5.93
CA LEU A 167 -15.50 -8.87 -5.51
C LEU A 167 -15.29 -8.90 -3.99
N ASN A 168 -15.18 -10.13 -3.46
CA ASN A 168 -14.72 -10.40 -2.10
C ASN A 168 -13.26 -10.81 -2.17
N VAL A 169 -12.37 -9.98 -1.66
CA VAL A 169 -10.92 -10.26 -1.67
C VAL A 169 -10.25 -9.72 -0.43
N GLU A 170 -9.19 -10.39 -0.02
CA GLU A 170 -8.20 -9.86 0.91
C GLU A 170 -6.89 -9.63 0.15
N VAL A 171 -6.40 -8.39 0.20
CA VAL A 171 -5.13 -8.02 -0.42
C VAL A 171 -4.14 -7.58 0.64
N ARG A 172 -2.86 -7.71 0.35
CA ARG A 172 -1.77 -7.27 1.22
C ARG A 172 -0.87 -6.31 0.50
N GLY A 173 -0.35 -5.37 1.25
CA GLY A 173 0.53 -4.35 0.73
C GLY A 173 1.42 -3.76 1.81
N GLU A 174 2.22 -2.80 1.40
CA GLU A 174 3.10 -2.03 2.28
C GLU A 174 2.64 -0.58 2.32
N ALA A 175 2.21 -0.13 3.50
CA ALA A 175 1.94 1.27 3.74
C ALA A 175 3.25 1.98 4.07
N TYR A 176 3.50 3.11 3.44
CA TYR A 176 4.75 3.84 3.55
C TYR A 176 4.55 5.34 3.53
N MET A 177 5.55 6.07 3.97
CA MET A 177 5.59 7.52 3.87
C MET A 177 6.48 7.92 2.69
N PRO A 178 5.96 8.62 1.67
CA PRO A 178 6.77 9.21 0.61
C PRO A 178 7.84 10.15 1.18
N ARG A 179 9.03 10.21 0.56
CA ARG A 179 10.14 11.05 1.03
C ARG A 179 9.74 12.51 1.21
N ARG A 180 8.97 13.07 0.27
CA ARG A 180 8.48 14.46 0.38
C ARG A 180 7.61 14.69 1.61
N SER A 181 6.74 13.73 1.94
CA SER A 181 5.88 13.79 3.13
C SER A 181 6.71 13.71 4.42
N PHE A 182 7.72 12.86 4.42
CA PHE A 182 8.65 12.72 5.54
C PHE A 182 9.44 14.01 5.81
N LEU A 183 9.99 14.63 4.77
CA LEU A 183 10.72 15.88 4.89
C LEU A 183 9.84 17.00 5.43
N ARG A 184 8.63 17.15 4.88
CA ARG A 184 7.64 18.14 5.36
C ARG A 184 7.29 17.92 6.83
N LEU A 185 7.03 16.67 7.21
CA LEU A 185 6.69 16.32 8.59
C LEU A 185 7.81 16.69 9.57
N ASN A 186 9.05 16.36 9.23
CA ASN A 186 10.19 16.69 10.09
C ASN A 186 10.46 18.20 10.14
N GLU A 187 10.26 18.94 9.05
CA GLU A 187 10.31 20.42 9.08
C GLU A 187 9.26 21.03 10.01
N GLU A 188 8.03 20.50 10.00
CA GLU A 188 6.97 20.94 10.92
C GLU A 188 7.33 20.63 12.38
N LYS A 189 7.86 19.44 12.65
CA LYS A 189 8.32 19.04 14.00
C LYS A 189 9.46 19.91 14.50
N GLU A 190 10.43 20.22 13.65
CA GLU A 190 11.54 21.11 13.99
C GLU A 190 11.05 22.51 14.37
N LYS A 191 10.10 23.06 13.59
CA LYS A 191 9.49 24.38 13.91
C LYS A 191 8.74 24.40 15.24
N ASN A 192 8.26 23.25 15.69
CA ASN A 192 7.50 23.09 16.93
C ASN A 192 8.35 22.57 18.09
N ASP A 193 9.69 22.50 17.94
CA ASP A 193 10.63 21.92 18.91
C ASP A 193 10.26 20.48 19.33
N GLU A 194 9.66 19.70 18.40
CA GLU A 194 9.31 18.31 18.61
C GLU A 194 10.42 17.36 18.16
N GLN A 195 10.44 16.15 18.72
CA GLN A 195 11.36 15.10 18.31
C GLN A 195 11.11 14.68 16.85
N LEU A 196 12.18 14.70 16.04
CA LEU A 196 12.13 14.28 14.65
C LEU A 196 12.01 12.75 14.51
N PHE A 197 11.37 12.30 13.44
CA PHE A 197 11.45 10.89 13.06
C PHE A 197 12.79 10.58 12.41
N ALA A 198 13.35 9.41 12.75
CA ALA A 198 14.65 8.99 12.25
C ALA A 198 14.62 8.62 10.75
N ASN A 199 13.52 8.06 10.27
CA ASN A 199 13.36 7.62 8.89
C ASN A 199 11.88 7.56 8.50
N PRO A 200 11.57 7.44 7.19
CA PRO A 200 10.20 7.35 6.68
C PRO A 200 9.40 6.16 7.24
N ARG A 201 10.03 5.01 7.47
CA ARG A 201 9.37 3.84 8.06
C ARG A 201 8.86 4.12 9.47
N ASN A 202 9.69 4.70 10.33
CA ASN A 202 9.29 5.06 11.69
C ASN A 202 8.18 6.11 11.69
N ALA A 203 8.24 7.07 10.77
CA ALA A 203 7.21 8.07 10.59
C ALA A 203 5.89 7.45 10.12
N ALA A 204 5.92 6.49 9.20
CA ALA A 204 4.75 5.74 8.75
C ALA A 204 4.14 4.92 9.90
N ALA A 205 4.96 4.21 10.67
CA ALA A 205 4.52 3.43 11.83
C ALA A 205 3.80 4.32 12.87
N GLY A 206 4.42 5.42 13.24
CA GLY A 206 3.85 6.38 14.17
C GLY A 206 2.54 7.00 13.66
N SER A 207 2.44 7.21 12.34
CA SER A 207 1.25 7.79 11.70
C SER A 207 0.08 6.82 11.62
N LEU A 208 0.33 5.53 11.33
CA LEU A 208 -0.71 4.49 11.28
C LEU A 208 -1.25 4.12 12.65
N ARG A 209 -0.51 4.39 13.72
CA ARG A 209 -0.90 4.09 15.09
C ARG A 209 -1.46 5.30 15.85
N GLN A 210 -1.90 6.33 15.14
CA GLN A 210 -2.63 7.46 15.73
C GLN A 210 -4.06 7.05 16.04
N LEU A 211 -4.51 7.30 17.27
CA LEU A 211 -5.90 7.07 17.66
C LEU A 211 -6.86 8.05 16.98
N ASP A 212 -6.39 9.24 16.66
CA ASP A 212 -7.10 10.22 15.84
C ASP A 212 -6.68 10.10 14.37
N SER A 213 -7.55 9.53 13.55
CA SER A 213 -7.29 9.34 12.11
C SER A 213 -7.15 10.64 11.33
N LYS A 214 -7.60 11.79 11.87
CA LYS A 214 -7.33 13.12 11.27
C LYS A 214 -5.85 13.45 11.26
N LEU A 215 -5.10 12.99 12.28
CA LEU A 215 -3.64 13.13 12.30
C LEU A 215 -2.99 12.24 11.22
N THR A 216 -3.48 11.02 11.05
CA THR A 216 -3.01 10.13 9.98
C THR A 216 -3.27 10.74 8.60
N ALA A 217 -4.43 11.33 8.38
CA ALA A 217 -4.78 12.02 7.12
C ALA A 217 -3.78 13.12 6.74
N LYS A 218 -3.30 13.89 7.71
CA LYS A 218 -2.31 14.95 7.50
C LYS A 218 -0.92 14.44 7.12
N ARG A 219 -0.62 13.16 7.40
CA ARG A 219 0.71 12.57 7.17
C ARG A 219 0.98 12.20 5.72
N LYS A 220 -0.06 12.17 4.86
CA LYS A 220 0.06 11.89 3.42
C LYS A 220 0.79 10.58 3.13
N LEU A 221 0.36 9.49 3.78
CA LEU A 221 0.86 8.14 3.53
C LEU A 221 0.42 7.63 2.16
N SER A 222 1.09 6.60 1.66
CA SER A 222 0.70 5.86 0.48
C SER A 222 0.81 4.35 0.72
N VAL A 223 0.44 3.54 -0.27
CA VAL A 223 0.47 2.07 -0.20
C VAL A 223 0.80 1.49 -1.56
N PHE A 224 1.55 0.40 -1.56
CA PHE A 224 1.65 -0.50 -2.70
C PHE A 224 1.09 -1.86 -2.34
N ILE A 225 0.13 -2.34 -3.12
CA ILE A 225 -0.41 -3.69 -2.97
C ILE A 225 0.48 -4.66 -3.74
N TYR A 226 0.84 -5.78 -3.12
CA TYR A 226 1.78 -6.74 -3.69
C TYR A 226 1.25 -8.17 -3.72
N SER A 227 0.16 -8.49 -3.03
CA SER A 227 -0.41 -9.85 -3.09
C SER A 227 -1.91 -9.87 -2.82
N VAL A 228 -2.53 -10.94 -3.33
CA VAL A 228 -3.90 -11.36 -3.04
C VAL A 228 -3.83 -12.60 -2.19
N ASN A 229 -4.64 -12.67 -1.16
CA ASN A 229 -4.66 -13.80 -0.22
C ASN A 229 -5.76 -14.82 -0.51
N ASP A 230 -6.89 -14.34 -1.02
CA ASP A 230 -8.01 -15.17 -1.43
C ASP A 230 -8.20 -15.05 -2.94
N PHE A 231 -8.05 -16.18 -3.65
CA PHE A 231 -8.16 -16.29 -5.09
C PHE A 231 -9.53 -16.79 -5.55
N THR A 232 -10.51 -16.96 -4.64
CA THR A 232 -11.81 -17.56 -4.96
C THR A 232 -12.54 -16.79 -6.07
N ASP A 233 -12.53 -15.46 -5.97
CA ASP A 233 -13.13 -14.54 -6.95
C ASP A 233 -12.07 -13.89 -7.86
N PHE A 234 -10.80 -14.30 -7.76
CA PHE A 234 -9.67 -13.66 -8.40
C PHE A 234 -9.00 -14.60 -9.40
N ASN A 235 -8.95 -14.23 -10.66
CA ASN A 235 -8.45 -15.08 -11.73
C ASN A 235 -7.05 -14.67 -12.18
N ALA A 236 -6.02 -15.31 -11.63
CA ALA A 236 -4.63 -15.16 -12.05
C ALA A 236 -3.91 -16.51 -12.00
N ARG A 237 -2.97 -16.74 -12.91
CA ARG A 237 -2.12 -17.94 -12.96
C ARG A 237 -0.69 -17.67 -12.54
N SER A 238 -0.31 -16.40 -12.46
CA SER A 238 1.03 -15.99 -12.11
C SER A 238 1.01 -14.74 -11.24
N GLN A 239 2.13 -14.48 -10.54
CA GLN A 239 2.32 -13.27 -9.75
C GLN A 239 2.20 -12.01 -10.62
N SER A 240 2.75 -12.05 -11.85
CA SER A 240 2.67 -10.93 -12.79
C SER A 240 1.22 -10.65 -13.21
N GLU A 241 0.43 -11.70 -13.52
CA GLU A 241 -0.99 -11.53 -13.84
C GLU A 241 -1.79 -11.02 -12.63
N ALA A 242 -1.49 -11.50 -11.42
CA ALA A 242 -2.14 -11.04 -10.19
C ALA A 242 -1.95 -9.55 -9.97
N LEU A 243 -0.73 -9.04 -10.18
CA LEU A 243 -0.44 -7.60 -10.07
C LEU A 243 -1.17 -6.78 -11.16
N ASP A 244 -1.24 -7.29 -12.39
CA ASP A 244 -1.97 -6.64 -13.48
C ASP A 244 -3.49 -6.59 -13.19
N GLU A 245 -4.06 -7.66 -12.64
CA GLU A 245 -5.47 -7.69 -12.25
C GLU A 245 -5.76 -6.74 -11.08
N LEU A 246 -4.87 -6.66 -10.08
CA LEU A 246 -4.98 -5.68 -9.00
C LEU A 246 -5.03 -4.24 -9.54
N ASP A 247 -4.19 -3.91 -10.52
CA ASP A 247 -4.22 -2.61 -11.19
C ASP A 247 -5.57 -2.34 -11.87
N LYS A 248 -6.15 -3.33 -12.56
CA LYS A 248 -7.45 -3.21 -13.21
C LYS A 248 -8.58 -2.98 -12.20
N LEU A 249 -8.50 -3.59 -11.02
CA LEU A 249 -9.47 -3.42 -9.94
C LEU A 249 -9.39 -2.06 -9.24
N GLY A 250 -8.36 -1.27 -9.52
CA GLY A 250 -8.16 0.07 -8.97
C GLY A 250 -7.16 0.15 -7.81
N PHE A 251 -6.46 -0.94 -7.50
CA PHE A 251 -5.36 -0.92 -6.53
C PHE A 251 -4.11 -0.29 -7.12
N THR A 252 -3.28 0.28 -6.25
CA THR A 252 -1.97 0.80 -6.63
C THR A 252 -0.92 -0.28 -6.39
N THR A 253 -0.28 -0.74 -7.46
CA THR A 253 0.86 -1.66 -7.40
C THR A 253 2.13 -0.94 -7.82
N ASN A 254 3.29 -1.44 -7.38
CA ASN A 254 4.57 -0.89 -7.80
C ASN A 254 4.87 -1.29 -9.26
N LYS A 255 5.09 -0.31 -10.13
CA LYS A 255 5.35 -0.54 -11.55
C LYS A 255 6.80 -0.89 -11.86
N ASN A 256 7.71 -0.68 -10.91
CA ASN A 256 9.13 -1.04 -11.02
C ASN A 256 9.37 -2.53 -10.75
N ARG A 257 8.46 -3.37 -11.21
CA ARG A 257 8.56 -4.84 -11.15
C ARG A 257 9.08 -5.41 -12.46
N ALA A 258 9.69 -6.58 -12.40
CA ALA A 258 10.16 -7.28 -13.58
C ALA A 258 9.98 -8.79 -13.46
N ARG A 259 9.43 -9.40 -14.51
CA ARG A 259 9.45 -10.84 -14.72
C ARG A 259 10.76 -11.22 -15.41
N VAL A 260 11.47 -12.19 -14.85
CA VAL A 260 12.77 -12.65 -15.36
C VAL A 260 12.78 -14.17 -15.51
N ASN A 261 13.55 -14.67 -16.46
CA ASN A 261 13.51 -16.09 -16.88
C ASN A 261 14.35 -17.01 -15.97
N ASN A 262 15.28 -16.44 -15.20
CA ASN A 262 16.24 -17.20 -14.40
C ASN A 262 16.89 -16.32 -13.31
N ILE A 263 17.76 -16.94 -12.51
CA ILE A 263 18.46 -16.24 -11.43
C ILE A 263 19.41 -15.14 -11.94
N ASP A 264 19.98 -15.26 -13.12
CA ASP A 264 20.86 -14.23 -13.67
C ASP A 264 20.06 -12.95 -13.94
N GLY A 265 18.82 -13.06 -14.43
CA GLY A 265 17.89 -11.94 -14.55
C GLY A 265 17.53 -11.29 -13.20
N VAL A 266 17.43 -12.08 -12.13
CA VAL A 266 17.26 -11.56 -10.77
C VAL A 266 18.45 -10.71 -10.34
N LEU A 267 19.67 -11.19 -10.59
CA LEU A 267 20.90 -10.46 -10.25
C LEU A 267 21.04 -9.14 -11.02
N GLU A 268 20.67 -9.12 -12.30
CA GLU A 268 20.63 -7.90 -13.10
C GLU A 268 19.63 -6.88 -12.55
N TYR A 269 18.44 -7.33 -12.13
CA TYR A 269 17.45 -6.47 -11.51
C TYR A 269 17.93 -5.88 -10.17
N ILE A 270 18.59 -6.68 -9.36
CA ILE A 270 19.20 -6.23 -8.09
C ILE A 270 20.27 -5.18 -8.34
N GLU A 271 21.17 -5.41 -9.30
CA GLU A 271 22.23 -4.46 -9.66
C GLU A 271 21.65 -3.11 -10.10
N LYS A 272 20.64 -3.16 -10.98
CA LYS A 272 19.93 -1.96 -11.42
C LYS A 272 19.42 -1.13 -10.25
N TRP A 273 18.69 -1.73 -9.34
CA TRP A 273 18.06 -1.01 -8.23
C TRP A 273 19.02 -0.67 -7.08
N THR A 274 20.09 -1.41 -6.92
CA THR A 274 21.18 -1.01 -6.01
C THR A 274 21.73 0.36 -6.40
N SER A 275 21.88 0.62 -7.70
CA SER A 275 22.39 1.90 -8.21
C SER A 275 21.32 2.99 -8.32
N GLN A 276 20.05 2.65 -8.49
CA GLN A 276 18.97 3.61 -8.77
C GLN A 276 18.02 3.87 -7.60
N ARG A 277 18.17 3.18 -6.47
CA ARG A 277 17.23 3.29 -5.33
C ARG A 277 17.07 4.71 -4.80
N GLU A 278 18.12 5.52 -4.85
CA GLU A 278 18.08 6.90 -4.36
C GLU A 278 17.22 7.83 -5.23
N SER A 279 16.99 7.47 -6.49
CA SER A 279 16.12 8.21 -7.41
C SER A 279 14.63 8.01 -7.15
N LEU A 280 14.27 7.03 -6.32
CA LEU A 280 12.88 6.73 -6.00
C LEU A 280 12.29 7.76 -5.03
N PRO A 281 10.99 8.10 -5.16
CA PRO A 281 10.31 9.01 -4.24
C PRO A 281 9.92 8.35 -2.90
N TYR A 282 10.36 7.11 -2.65
CA TYR A 282 10.16 6.31 -1.45
C TYR A 282 11.40 5.48 -1.17
N ASP A 283 11.52 5.00 0.08
CA ASP A 283 12.63 4.16 0.48
C ASP A 283 12.35 2.68 0.22
N ILE A 284 13.38 1.97 -0.21
CA ILE A 284 13.40 0.51 -0.32
C ILE A 284 14.59 -0.04 0.47
N ASP A 285 14.43 -1.22 1.07
CA ASP A 285 15.48 -1.89 1.83
C ASP A 285 15.99 -3.19 1.20
N GLY A 286 15.50 -3.49 0.00
CA GLY A 286 15.88 -4.69 -0.74
C GLY A 286 15.00 -4.97 -1.95
N ILE A 287 15.05 -6.21 -2.37
CA ILE A 287 14.29 -6.77 -3.49
C ILE A 287 13.58 -8.02 -3.00
N VAL A 288 12.33 -8.18 -3.37
CA VAL A 288 11.56 -9.41 -3.15
C VAL A 288 11.57 -10.22 -4.44
N ILE A 289 11.98 -11.47 -4.35
CA ILE A 289 12.03 -12.42 -5.45
C ILE A 289 10.99 -13.50 -5.17
N LYS A 290 10.08 -13.72 -6.11
CA LYS A 290 9.00 -14.71 -6.00
C LYS A 290 9.03 -15.62 -7.22
N VAL A 291 8.75 -16.91 -7.02
CA VAL A 291 8.38 -17.79 -8.15
C VAL A 291 7.14 -17.21 -8.81
N ASN A 292 7.19 -17.00 -10.13
CA ASN A 292 6.12 -16.29 -10.83
C ASN A 292 4.85 -17.13 -11.03
N ASP A 293 4.98 -18.42 -11.29
CA ASP A 293 3.86 -19.33 -11.49
C ASP A 293 3.18 -19.69 -10.16
N LEU A 294 1.87 -19.48 -10.05
CA LEU A 294 1.14 -19.71 -8.79
C LEU A 294 0.97 -21.21 -8.46
N ASP A 295 0.87 -22.09 -9.45
CA ASP A 295 0.82 -23.53 -9.22
C ASP A 295 2.16 -24.02 -8.67
N GLN A 296 3.27 -23.46 -9.17
CA GLN A 296 4.61 -23.73 -8.62
C GLN A 296 4.79 -23.17 -7.21
N GLN A 297 4.21 -22.01 -6.89
CA GLN A 297 4.19 -21.51 -5.52
C GLN A 297 3.49 -22.49 -4.57
N ASP A 298 2.32 -23.00 -4.98
CA ASP A 298 1.56 -23.98 -4.18
C ASP A 298 2.32 -25.28 -4.00
N GLU A 299 3.00 -25.76 -5.04
CA GLU A 299 3.85 -26.97 -4.97
C GLU A 299 5.04 -26.77 -4.02
N MET A 300 5.69 -25.61 -4.01
CA MET A 300 6.76 -25.28 -3.08
C MET A 300 6.26 -25.16 -1.63
N GLY A 301 5.09 -24.59 -1.42
CA GLY A 301 4.45 -24.44 -0.13
C GLY A 301 5.17 -23.48 0.83
N PHE A 302 4.94 -23.73 2.12
CA PHE A 302 5.37 -22.84 3.21
C PHE A 302 6.12 -23.61 4.30
N THR A 303 7.01 -22.89 5.00
CA THR A 303 7.47 -23.27 6.34
C THR A 303 6.51 -22.65 7.37
N GLN A 304 6.75 -22.88 8.65
CA GLN A 304 5.99 -22.23 9.72
C GLN A 304 6.16 -20.70 9.73
N LYS A 305 7.24 -20.17 9.14
CA LYS A 305 7.60 -18.75 9.23
C LYS A 305 7.58 -18.01 7.91
N SER A 306 7.76 -18.73 6.79
CA SER A 306 7.95 -18.07 5.47
C SER A 306 7.52 -18.99 4.32
N PRO A 307 7.11 -18.38 3.17
CA PRO A 307 6.93 -19.14 1.93
C PRO A 307 8.29 -19.69 1.45
N ARG A 308 8.28 -20.90 0.88
CA ARG A 308 9.48 -21.53 0.28
C ARG A 308 9.81 -20.96 -1.10
N TRP A 309 8.84 -20.34 -1.75
CA TRP A 309 8.88 -19.82 -3.11
C TRP A 309 9.24 -18.34 -3.22
N ALA A 310 9.52 -17.67 -2.10
CA ALA A 310 9.89 -16.27 -2.06
C ALA A 310 11.06 -16.01 -1.12
N ILE A 311 11.85 -14.99 -1.44
CA ILE A 311 12.97 -14.55 -0.60
C ILE A 311 13.12 -13.03 -0.71
N ALA A 312 13.57 -12.38 0.35
CA ALA A 312 13.93 -10.98 0.37
C ALA A 312 15.45 -10.83 0.32
N TYR A 313 15.96 -10.30 -0.78
CA TYR A 313 17.34 -9.83 -0.82
C TYR A 313 17.44 -8.50 -0.11
N LYS A 314 18.30 -8.41 0.89
CA LYS A 314 18.55 -7.19 1.66
C LYS A 314 19.73 -6.44 1.08
N PHE A 315 19.55 -5.13 0.80
CA PHE A 315 20.69 -4.29 0.46
C PHE A 315 21.68 -4.26 1.63
N PRO A 316 23.00 -4.16 1.35
CA PRO A 316 23.98 -3.89 2.38
C PRO A 316 23.61 -2.61 3.15
N ALA A 317 23.86 -2.60 4.47
CA ALA A 317 23.71 -1.39 5.26
C ALA A 317 24.63 -0.30 4.68
N GLU A 318 24.11 0.92 4.54
CA GLU A 318 24.95 2.06 4.17
C GLU A 318 25.96 2.29 5.30
N GLU A 319 27.24 2.17 4.99
CA GLU A 319 28.29 2.64 5.89
C GLU A 319 28.19 4.17 5.94
N VAL A 320 27.64 4.69 7.03
CA VAL A 320 27.73 6.09 7.35
C VAL A 320 29.19 6.35 7.68
N VAL A 321 29.95 6.79 6.70
CA VAL A 321 31.29 7.36 6.94
C VAL A 321 31.06 8.63 7.75
N ARG A 322 31.13 8.51 9.08
CA ARG A 322 31.29 9.65 9.96
C ARG A 322 32.64 10.26 9.59
N SER A 323 32.62 11.33 8.81
CA SER A 323 33.78 12.20 8.70
C SER A 323 34.05 12.75 10.12
N GLU A 324 34.99 12.15 10.82
CA GLU A 324 35.62 12.80 11.94
C GLU A 324 36.38 13.98 11.37
N GLU A 325 35.74 15.15 11.31
CA GLU A 325 36.45 16.39 11.20
C GLU A 325 37.28 16.53 12.47
N ARG A 326 38.57 16.25 12.31
CA ARG A 326 39.59 16.59 13.29
C ARG A 326 39.59 18.10 13.48
N ARG A 327 39.48 18.48 14.72
CA ARG A 327 39.81 19.81 15.24
C ARG A 327 41.24 20.19 14.91
#